data_9eea700cfe74aa22baf321a8bc05867a
#
_entry.id   9eea700cfe74aa22baf321a8bc05867a
#
_cell.length_a   1.000
_cell.length_b   1.000
_cell.length_c   1.000
_cell.angle_alpha   90.00
_cell.angle_beta   90.00
_cell.angle_gamma   90.00
#
_symmetry.space_group_name_H-M   'P 1'
#
loop_
_entity.id
_entity.type
_entity.pdbx_description
1 polymer ?
#
loop_
_entity_poly.entity_id
_entity_poly.type
_entity_poly.pdbx_seq_one_letter_code
_entity_poly.pdbx_strand_id
1 'polypeptide(L)'
;MKITVNLTRNTEWADKKPYGYVAIYLNDEFYLNSFQIRKNLSNDNYFVSTPAKYYTDKEGVEKSKAVIEVQKSFKGVADKIIEAYKELEEKNEKTVKLNLGDEQKPYSVKATTYLKPEVDIKNGKIIGKAKINIDDMFTINDVSVIRDNKQEIQILYPSYQKTNEEGIKEFKEFCNPITADCRTKVLDAVKESVVKAEEWQKNHPKEAAKEQTESQEQNQSQDAPVQ
;
A
#
# COMPACT_ATOMS: atom_id res chain seq x y z
N MET A 1 15.19 12.92 0.59
CA MET A 1 14.63 11.86 -0.28
C MET A 1 14.12 12.52 -1.57
N LYS A 2 14.53 12.02 -2.74
CA LYS A 2 13.99 12.41 -4.05
C LYS A 2 12.62 11.76 -4.21
N ILE A 3 11.63 12.53 -4.63
CA ILE A 3 10.29 12.03 -4.95
C ILE A 3 9.99 12.38 -6.40
N THR A 4 9.81 11.37 -7.23
CA THR A 4 9.37 11.54 -8.61
C THR A 4 7.90 11.15 -8.70
N VAL A 5 7.08 12.01 -9.28
CA VAL A 5 5.63 11.79 -9.43
C VAL A 5 5.28 11.75 -10.91
N ASN A 6 4.65 10.67 -11.34
CA ASN A 6 3.99 10.61 -12.64
C ASN A 6 2.49 10.84 -12.44
N LEU A 7 1.98 11.93 -12.97
CA LEU A 7 0.58 12.31 -12.92
C LEU A 7 -0.06 12.19 -14.30
N THR A 8 -1.18 11.51 -14.35
CA THR A 8 -1.99 11.34 -15.58
C THR A 8 -3.40 11.85 -15.31
N ARG A 9 -3.85 12.83 -16.10
CA ARG A 9 -5.22 13.34 -16.07
C ARG A 9 -6.15 12.34 -16.76
N ASN A 10 -7.30 12.07 -16.16
CA ASN A 10 -8.36 11.32 -16.83
C ASN A 10 -9.15 12.28 -17.73
N THR A 11 -9.16 12.01 -19.02
CA THR A 11 -9.87 12.81 -20.01
C THR A 11 -11.26 12.25 -20.35
N GLU A 12 -11.57 11.04 -19.87
CA GLU A 12 -12.88 10.40 -20.05
C GLU A 12 -13.73 10.67 -18.81
N TRP A 13 -14.71 11.53 -18.97
CA TRP A 13 -15.65 11.82 -17.88
C TRP A 13 -16.63 10.65 -17.71
N ALA A 14 -16.68 10.08 -16.52
CA ALA A 14 -17.74 9.18 -16.09
C ALA A 14 -17.95 9.35 -14.60
N ASP A 15 -19.20 9.30 -14.15
CA ASP A 15 -19.56 9.32 -12.73
C ASP A 15 -18.71 8.33 -11.92
N LYS A 16 -18.19 8.79 -10.79
CA LYS A 16 -17.33 8.03 -9.87
C LYS A 16 -15.89 7.72 -10.33
N LYS A 17 -15.50 8.04 -11.57
CA LYS A 17 -14.08 7.93 -11.98
C LYS A 17 -13.23 9.01 -11.31
N PRO A 18 -11.95 8.72 -10.97
CA PRO A 18 -11.04 9.76 -10.50
C PRO A 18 -10.71 10.74 -11.60
N TYR A 19 -10.43 11.98 -11.23
CA TYR A 19 -9.98 13.03 -12.14
C TYR A 19 -8.58 12.79 -12.69
N GLY A 20 -7.74 12.06 -11.95
CA GLY A 20 -6.41 11.68 -12.38
C GLY A 20 -5.85 10.53 -11.57
N TYR A 21 -4.75 9.97 -12.06
CA TYR A 21 -3.99 8.89 -11.45
C TYR A 21 -2.57 9.36 -11.16
N VAL A 22 -2.04 8.93 -10.03
CA VAL A 22 -0.72 9.33 -9.55
C VAL A 22 0.08 8.09 -9.19
N ALA A 23 1.31 8.04 -9.71
CA ALA A 23 2.33 7.08 -9.31
C ALA A 23 3.53 7.83 -8.73
N ILE A 24 4.10 7.32 -7.65
CA ILE A 24 5.16 7.95 -6.88
C ILE A 24 6.37 7.03 -6.85
N TYR A 25 7.55 7.57 -7.10
CA TYR A 25 8.83 6.88 -7.01
C TYR A 25 9.68 7.56 -5.94
N LEU A 26 10.19 6.77 -5.01
CA LEU A 26 11.06 7.24 -3.94
C LEU A 26 12.50 6.85 -4.28
N ASN A 27 13.38 7.83 -4.46
CA ASN A 27 14.78 7.65 -4.89
C ASN A 27 14.98 6.77 -6.15
N ASP A 28 13.95 6.63 -6.98
CA ASP A 28 13.91 5.68 -8.10
C ASP A 28 14.10 4.19 -7.66
N GLU A 29 13.94 3.90 -6.37
CA GLU A 29 14.17 2.59 -5.76
C GLU A 29 12.88 1.91 -5.30
N PHE A 30 11.87 2.69 -4.93
CA PHE A 30 10.59 2.18 -4.44
C PHE A 30 9.41 2.82 -5.17
N TYR A 31 8.48 2.02 -5.63
CA TYR A 31 7.30 2.42 -6.39
C TYR A 31 6.04 2.34 -5.56
N LEU A 32 5.24 3.40 -5.58
CA LEU A 32 3.93 3.48 -4.97
C LEU A 32 2.90 3.86 -6.04
N ASN A 33 1.82 3.11 -6.15
CA ASN A 33 0.83 3.25 -7.23
C ASN A 33 -0.59 3.43 -6.72
N SER A 34 -1.48 3.73 -7.67
CA SER A 34 -2.92 3.79 -7.47
C SER A 34 -3.42 4.92 -6.56
N PHE A 35 -2.61 5.97 -6.38
CA PHE A 35 -3.14 7.22 -5.85
C PHE A 35 -4.03 7.89 -6.90
N GLN A 36 -5.03 8.63 -6.46
CA GLN A 36 -6.03 9.23 -7.33
C GLN A 36 -6.24 10.70 -6.99
N ILE A 37 -6.44 11.53 -8.02
CA ILE A 37 -6.99 12.86 -7.84
C ILE A 37 -8.50 12.74 -7.79
N ARG A 38 -9.07 13.20 -6.69
CA ARG A 38 -10.50 13.25 -6.44
C ARG A 38 -10.93 14.67 -6.07
N LYS A 39 -12.22 14.97 -6.22
CA LYS A 39 -12.81 16.25 -5.87
C LYS A 39 -13.71 16.07 -4.65
N ASN A 40 -13.60 16.98 -3.71
CA ASN A 40 -14.47 17.00 -2.54
C ASN A 40 -15.81 17.63 -2.95
N LEU A 41 -16.89 16.89 -2.78
CA LEU A 41 -18.24 17.33 -3.19
C LEU A 41 -18.77 18.51 -2.38
N SER A 42 -18.23 18.77 -1.17
CA SER A 42 -18.73 19.86 -0.32
C SER A 42 -18.10 21.22 -0.61
N ASN A 43 -16.89 21.27 -1.15
CA ASN A 43 -16.15 22.52 -1.36
C ASN A 43 -15.43 22.61 -2.72
N ASP A 44 -15.67 21.62 -3.59
CA ASP A 44 -15.14 21.57 -4.96
C ASP A 44 -13.59 21.51 -5.05
N ASN A 45 -12.90 21.28 -3.94
CA ASN A 45 -11.44 21.21 -3.91
C ASN A 45 -10.92 19.82 -4.31
N TYR A 46 -9.85 19.82 -5.10
CA TYR A 46 -9.12 18.59 -5.41
C TYR A 46 -8.29 18.12 -4.22
N PHE A 47 -8.17 16.80 -4.10
CA PHE A 47 -7.29 16.15 -3.12
C PHE A 47 -6.70 14.87 -3.68
N VAL A 48 -5.55 14.46 -3.13
CA VAL A 48 -4.91 13.17 -3.43
C VAL A 48 -5.48 12.11 -2.50
N SER A 49 -6.19 11.13 -3.08
CA SER A 49 -6.70 9.97 -2.36
C SER A 49 -5.68 8.84 -2.39
N THR A 50 -5.47 8.18 -1.27
CA THR A 50 -4.59 7.02 -1.14
C THR A 50 -5.26 5.75 -1.66
N PRO A 51 -4.49 4.74 -2.12
CA PRO A 51 -5.05 3.46 -2.53
C PRO A 51 -5.67 2.72 -1.35
N ALA A 52 -6.87 2.18 -1.58
CA ALA A 52 -7.62 1.42 -0.58
C ALA A 52 -8.21 0.15 -1.19
N LYS A 53 -8.39 -0.88 -0.36
CA LYS A 53 -9.20 -2.05 -0.68
C LYS A 53 -10.61 -1.84 -0.13
N TYR A 54 -11.60 -2.20 -0.93
CA TYR A 54 -13.01 -2.18 -0.53
C TYR A 54 -13.42 -3.59 -0.14
N TYR A 55 -14.24 -3.71 0.88
CA TYR A 55 -14.78 -4.98 1.36
C TYR A 55 -16.17 -4.74 1.97
N THR A 56 -16.98 -5.77 1.99
CA THR A 56 -18.27 -5.74 2.65
C THR A 56 -18.14 -6.39 4.02
N ASP A 57 -18.59 -5.71 5.06
CA ASP A 57 -18.56 -6.26 6.42
C ASP A 57 -19.69 -7.30 6.66
N LYS A 58 -19.73 -7.86 7.88
CA LYS A 58 -20.74 -8.87 8.27
C LYS A 58 -22.19 -8.33 8.21
N GLU A 59 -22.36 -7.03 8.25
CA GLU A 59 -23.64 -6.34 8.22
C GLU A 59 -24.06 -5.94 6.78
N GLY A 60 -23.26 -6.32 5.78
CA GLY A 60 -23.49 -5.98 4.37
C GLY A 60 -23.09 -4.54 3.99
N VAL A 61 -22.37 -3.84 4.88
CA VAL A 61 -21.94 -2.45 4.64
C VAL A 61 -20.60 -2.42 3.91
N GLU A 62 -20.54 -1.68 2.81
CA GLU A 62 -19.26 -1.44 2.13
C GLU A 62 -18.35 -0.57 2.98
N LYS A 63 -17.15 -1.05 3.24
CA LYS A 63 -16.06 -0.37 3.94
C LYS A 63 -14.81 -0.33 3.09
N SER A 64 -13.90 0.58 3.42
CA SER A 64 -12.60 0.65 2.78
C SER A 64 -11.48 0.64 3.82
N LYS A 65 -10.36 0.01 3.46
CA LYS A 65 -9.15 -0.01 4.26
C LYS A 65 -7.99 0.52 3.41
N ALA A 66 -7.31 1.55 3.90
CA ALA A 66 -6.16 2.10 3.20
C ALA A 66 -5.05 1.04 3.09
N VAL A 67 -4.57 0.81 1.87
CA VAL A 67 -3.41 -0.04 1.58
C VAL A 67 -2.12 0.74 1.82
N ILE A 68 -2.13 2.01 1.43
CA ILE A 68 -1.05 2.96 1.70
C ILE A 68 -1.65 4.13 2.47
N GLU A 69 -1.14 4.37 3.66
CA GLU A 69 -1.45 5.56 4.45
C GLU A 69 -0.34 6.59 4.25
N VAL A 70 -0.72 7.86 4.25
CA VAL A 70 0.22 8.98 4.17
C VAL A 70 0.21 9.77 5.47
N GLN A 71 1.39 10.21 5.89
CA GLN A 71 1.56 11.00 7.09
C GLN A 71 1.47 12.50 6.79
N LYS A 72 1.45 13.34 7.83
CA LYS A 72 1.39 14.79 7.68
C LYS A 72 2.51 15.37 6.83
N SER A 73 3.68 14.74 6.83
CA SER A 73 4.84 15.10 6.00
C SER A 73 4.56 15.03 4.49
N PHE A 74 3.60 14.22 4.06
CA PHE A 74 3.19 14.13 2.65
C PHE A 74 2.40 15.35 2.15
N LYS A 75 1.87 16.19 3.05
CA LYS A 75 1.00 17.32 2.67
C LYS A 75 1.62 18.22 1.59
N GLY A 76 2.89 18.61 1.76
CA GLY A 76 3.57 19.47 0.78
C GLY A 76 3.75 18.82 -0.60
N VAL A 77 3.88 17.49 -0.65
CA VAL A 77 3.92 16.72 -1.89
C VAL A 77 2.53 16.70 -2.54
N ALA A 78 1.49 16.45 -1.76
CA ALA A 78 0.10 16.44 -2.24
C ALA A 78 -0.32 17.80 -2.81
N ASP A 79 0.04 18.91 -2.13
CA ASP A 79 -0.25 20.26 -2.60
C ASP A 79 0.37 20.51 -3.99
N LYS A 80 1.64 20.14 -4.20
CA LYS A 80 2.33 20.26 -5.51
C LYS A 80 1.73 19.37 -6.60
N ILE A 81 1.26 18.18 -6.25
CA ILE A 81 0.55 17.29 -7.18
C ILE A 81 -0.76 17.95 -7.64
N ILE A 82 -1.49 18.58 -6.74
CA ILE A 82 -2.75 19.27 -7.07
C ILE A 82 -2.51 20.51 -7.92
N GLU A 83 -1.46 21.29 -7.64
CA GLU A 83 -1.05 22.44 -8.48
C GLU A 83 -0.76 21.98 -9.90
N ALA A 84 0.07 20.95 -10.07
CA ALA A 84 0.41 20.38 -11.37
C ALA A 84 -0.82 19.79 -12.09
N TYR A 85 -1.77 19.20 -11.34
CA TYR A 85 -3.02 18.71 -11.92
C TYR A 85 -3.84 19.85 -12.52
N LYS A 86 -3.97 20.99 -11.82
CA LYS A 86 -4.68 22.18 -12.32
C LYS A 86 -4.02 22.75 -13.56
N GLU A 87 -2.68 22.80 -13.60
CA GLU A 87 -1.95 23.24 -14.80
C GLU A 87 -2.20 22.31 -16.00
N LEU A 88 -2.23 20.99 -15.80
CA LEU A 88 -2.60 20.02 -16.85
C LEU A 88 -4.02 20.28 -17.38
N GLU A 89 -4.95 20.59 -16.47
CA GLU A 89 -6.34 20.90 -16.82
C GLU A 89 -6.43 22.17 -17.65
N GLU A 90 -5.78 23.25 -17.23
CA GLU A 90 -5.73 24.54 -17.93
C GLU A 90 -5.08 24.45 -19.32
N LYS A 91 -3.96 23.71 -19.42
CA LYS A 91 -3.22 23.51 -20.68
C LYS A 91 -3.82 22.43 -21.58
N ASN A 92 -4.86 21.74 -21.09
CA ASN A 92 -5.44 20.55 -21.73
C ASN A 92 -4.43 19.44 -22.06
N GLU A 93 -3.40 19.31 -21.23
CA GLU A 93 -2.39 18.27 -21.31
C GLU A 93 -2.85 17.01 -20.58
N LYS A 94 -2.27 15.84 -20.93
CA LYS A 94 -2.69 14.56 -20.37
C LYS A 94 -1.79 14.08 -19.22
N THR A 95 -0.48 14.36 -19.30
CA THR A 95 0.48 13.80 -18.35
C THR A 95 1.55 14.81 -17.97
N VAL A 96 2.04 14.73 -16.73
CA VAL A 96 3.23 15.45 -16.30
C VAL A 96 4.08 14.59 -15.37
N LYS A 97 5.39 14.79 -15.43
CA LYS A 97 6.34 14.23 -14.48
C LYS A 97 6.88 15.34 -13.59
N LEU A 98 6.71 15.19 -12.27
CA LEU A 98 7.25 16.13 -11.28
C LEU A 98 8.47 15.50 -10.62
N ASN A 99 9.52 16.31 -10.43
CA ASN A 99 10.66 15.95 -9.59
C ASN A 99 10.62 16.84 -8.34
N LEU A 100 10.32 16.23 -7.20
CA LEU A 100 10.19 16.91 -5.93
C LEU A 100 11.35 16.48 -5.02
N GLY A 101 12.27 17.43 -4.77
CA GLY A 101 13.52 17.17 -4.06
C GLY A 101 14.64 16.70 -4.97
N ASP A 102 15.83 17.30 -4.80
CA ASP A 102 16.95 17.17 -5.73
C ASP A 102 18.02 16.17 -5.27
N GLU A 103 17.96 15.73 -4.01
CA GLU A 103 18.99 14.86 -3.44
C GLU A 103 18.45 13.47 -3.16
N GLN A 104 19.19 12.46 -3.58
CA GLN A 104 19.00 11.07 -3.14
C GLN A 104 19.50 10.90 -1.71
N LYS A 105 18.78 11.49 -0.74
CA LYS A 105 19.06 11.25 0.69
C LYS A 105 18.61 9.84 1.05
N PRO A 106 19.40 9.12 1.88
CA PRO A 106 18.94 7.85 2.44
C PRO A 106 17.60 8.06 3.15
N TYR A 107 16.68 7.15 2.93
CA TYR A 107 15.42 7.09 3.66
C TYR A 107 15.40 5.90 4.61
N SER A 108 14.66 6.03 5.69
CA SER A 108 14.48 4.96 6.66
C SER A 108 13.39 3.99 6.21
N VAL A 109 13.59 2.70 6.49
CA VAL A 109 12.56 1.68 6.37
C VAL A 109 12.43 1.00 7.72
N LYS A 110 11.21 1.00 8.27
CA LYS A 110 10.86 0.32 9.52
C LYS A 110 9.71 -0.63 9.25
N ALA A 111 9.67 -1.74 9.94
CA ALA A 111 8.56 -2.68 9.85
C ALA A 111 8.01 -3.03 11.24
N THR A 112 6.73 -3.33 11.29
CA THR A 112 6.05 -3.91 12.46
C THR A 112 5.26 -5.11 11.98
N THR A 113 5.58 -6.29 12.51
CA THR A 113 4.90 -7.54 12.16
C THR A 113 3.93 -7.95 13.24
N TYR A 114 2.75 -8.33 12.82
CA TYR A 114 1.68 -8.94 13.64
C TYR A 114 1.56 -10.40 13.22
N LEU A 115 2.03 -11.31 14.08
CA LEU A 115 1.94 -12.75 13.83
C LEU A 115 0.48 -13.19 13.95
N LYS A 116 0.09 -14.11 13.08
CA LYS A 116 -1.25 -14.68 13.00
C LYS A 116 -1.15 -16.21 12.99
N PRO A 117 -2.26 -16.93 13.22
CA PRO A 117 -2.31 -18.36 12.97
C PRO A 117 -1.79 -18.67 11.56
N GLU A 118 -0.92 -19.67 11.48
CA GLU A 118 -0.29 -20.07 10.23
C GLU A 118 -1.33 -20.56 9.21
N VAL A 119 -1.19 -20.11 7.97
CA VAL A 119 -2.04 -20.56 6.84
C VAL A 119 -1.14 -21.16 5.79
N ASP A 120 -1.34 -22.45 5.49
CA ASP A 120 -0.58 -23.17 4.48
C ASP A 120 -0.84 -22.62 3.08
N ILE A 121 0.26 -22.44 2.32
CA ILE A 121 0.26 -22.06 0.92
C ILE A 121 1.21 -22.98 0.13
N LYS A 122 1.16 -22.96 -1.20
CA LYS A 122 1.95 -23.87 -2.07
C LYS A 122 3.45 -23.93 -1.73
N ASN A 123 4.06 -22.79 -1.36
CA ASN A 123 5.50 -22.66 -1.17
C ASN A 123 5.89 -22.28 0.27
N GLY A 124 5.09 -22.62 1.27
CA GLY A 124 5.35 -22.28 2.67
C GLY A 124 4.09 -21.97 3.46
N LYS A 125 4.19 -21.05 4.39
CA LYS A 125 3.08 -20.63 5.26
C LYS A 125 3.03 -19.12 5.41
N ILE A 126 1.83 -18.54 5.36
CA ILE A 126 1.63 -17.16 5.82
C ILE A 126 1.64 -17.20 7.34
N ILE A 127 2.57 -16.48 7.97
CA ILE A 127 2.75 -16.42 9.42
C ILE A 127 2.24 -15.12 10.05
N GLY A 128 1.88 -14.14 9.21
CA GLY A 128 1.39 -12.86 9.71
C GLY A 128 1.27 -11.77 8.65
N LYS A 129 1.04 -10.57 9.13
CA LYS A 129 0.98 -9.34 8.34
C LYS A 129 1.97 -8.32 8.88
N ALA A 130 2.60 -7.57 7.99
CA ALA A 130 3.48 -6.46 8.36
C ALA A 130 2.91 -5.12 7.90
N LYS A 131 3.23 -4.08 8.66
CA LYS A 131 3.19 -2.68 8.23
C LYS A 131 4.61 -2.23 7.95
N ILE A 132 4.83 -1.61 6.80
CA ILE A 132 6.14 -1.06 6.41
C ILE A 132 6.01 0.45 6.37
N ASN A 133 6.80 1.12 7.18
CA ASN A 133 6.91 2.58 7.20
C ASN A 133 8.15 3.01 6.41
N ILE A 134 7.96 3.95 5.48
CA ILE A 134 9.02 4.52 4.66
C ILE A 134 9.14 6.01 5.00
N ASP A 135 10.25 6.38 5.61
CA ASP A 135 10.69 7.74 5.96
C ASP A 135 9.64 8.55 6.76
N ASP A 136 8.85 7.88 7.59
CA ASP A 136 7.73 8.45 8.33
C ASP A 136 6.77 9.29 7.45
N MET A 137 6.74 8.98 6.14
CA MET A 137 5.87 9.62 5.15
C MET A 137 4.79 8.67 4.62
N PHE A 138 5.15 7.40 4.39
CA PHE A 138 4.25 6.39 3.86
C PHE A 138 4.23 5.17 4.78
N THR A 139 3.04 4.65 5.02
CA THR A 139 2.85 3.37 5.70
C THR A 139 2.11 2.40 4.77
N ILE A 140 2.76 1.30 4.41
CA ILE A 140 2.17 0.23 3.61
C ILE A 140 1.57 -0.79 4.56
N ASN A 141 0.28 -1.02 4.43
CA ASN A 141 -0.47 -1.97 5.25
C ASN A 141 -0.63 -3.33 4.54
N ASP A 142 -0.98 -4.35 5.31
CA ASP A 142 -1.38 -5.68 4.82
C ASP A 142 -0.31 -6.42 3.98
N VAL A 143 0.97 -6.13 4.17
CA VAL A 143 2.06 -6.92 3.59
C VAL A 143 2.05 -8.31 4.22
N SER A 144 1.85 -9.36 3.42
CA SER A 144 1.88 -10.73 3.94
C SER A 144 3.30 -11.17 4.24
N VAL A 145 3.50 -11.74 5.43
CA VAL A 145 4.78 -12.33 5.84
C VAL A 145 4.66 -13.84 5.68
N ILE A 146 5.56 -14.42 4.91
CA ILE A 146 5.58 -15.84 4.57
C ILE A 146 6.86 -16.44 5.14
N ARG A 147 6.75 -17.62 5.74
CA ARG A 147 7.88 -18.50 6.00
C ARG A 147 7.84 -19.60 4.94
N ASP A 148 8.85 -19.62 4.08
CA ASP A 148 8.92 -20.60 3.01
C ASP A 148 9.33 -22.00 3.51
N ASN A 149 9.37 -22.98 2.61
CA ASN A 149 9.73 -24.35 2.95
C ASN A 149 11.19 -24.52 3.44
N LYS A 150 12.05 -23.52 3.22
CA LYS A 150 13.43 -23.45 3.73
C LYS A 150 13.52 -22.69 5.05
N GLN A 151 12.40 -22.31 5.65
CA GLN A 151 12.28 -21.49 6.85
C GLN A 151 12.77 -20.03 6.66
N GLU A 152 12.91 -19.56 5.43
CA GLU A 152 13.27 -18.18 5.13
C GLU A 152 12.05 -17.27 5.12
N ILE A 153 12.21 -16.03 5.58
CA ILE A 153 11.15 -15.02 5.54
C ILE A 153 11.09 -14.40 4.15
N GLN A 154 9.90 -14.43 3.58
CA GLN A 154 9.52 -13.79 2.35
C GLN A 154 8.35 -12.83 2.59
N ILE A 155 8.12 -11.89 1.68
CA ILE A 155 7.00 -10.95 1.75
C ILE A 155 6.23 -10.91 0.44
N LEU A 156 4.89 -10.74 0.56
CA LEU A 156 4.04 -10.41 -0.57
C LEU A 156 3.39 -9.06 -0.34
N TYR A 157 3.59 -8.17 -1.30
CA TYR A 157 2.97 -6.85 -1.29
C TYR A 157 1.47 -6.93 -1.57
N PRO A 158 0.68 -6.00 -1.03
CA PRO A 158 -0.73 -5.92 -1.35
C PRO A 158 -0.94 -5.67 -2.84
N SER A 159 -1.87 -6.41 -3.44
CA SER A 159 -2.18 -6.35 -4.86
C SER A 159 -3.69 -6.23 -5.08
N TYR A 160 -4.07 -5.82 -6.29
CA TYR A 160 -5.45 -5.78 -6.75
C TYR A 160 -5.57 -6.48 -8.10
N GLN A 161 -6.75 -6.99 -8.38
CA GLN A 161 -7.05 -7.63 -9.65
C GLN A 161 -7.55 -6.57 -10.63
N LYS A 162 -6.97 -6.54 -11.83
CA LYS A 162 -7.40 -5.70 -12.94
C LYS A 162 -7.68 -6.60 -14.14
N THR A 163 -8.82 -6.40 -14.77
CA THR A 163 -9.11 -7.04 -16.06
C THR A 163 -8.54 -6.16 -17.16
N ASN A 164 -7.72 -6.73 -18.04
CA ASN A 164 -7.17 -6.03 -19.20
C ASN A 164 -8.20 -5.93 -20.33
N GLU A 165 -7.85 -5.30 -21.45
CA GLU A 165 -8.72 -5.11 -22.62
C GLU A 165 -9.14 -6.43 -23.29
N GLU A 166 -8.37 -7.50 -23.09
CA GLU A 166 -8.64 -8.84 -23.58
C GLU A 166 -9.52 -9.67 -22.63
N GLY A 167 -9.96 -9.11 -21.51
CA GLY A 167 -10.76 -9.79 -20.49
C GLY A 167 -9.94 -10.67 -19.54
N ILE A 168 -8.60 -10.65 -19.63
CA ILE A 168 -7.71 -11.45 -18.79
C ILE A 168 -7.51 -10.72 -17.45
N LYS A 169 -7.65 -11.47 -16.36
CA LYS A 169 -7.42 -10.95 -15.00
C LYS A 169 -5.94 -10.96 -14.66
N GLU A 170 -5.40 -9.80 -14.39
CA GLU A 170 -4.00 -9.59 -13.96
C GLU A 170 -3.95 -9.09 -12.52
N PHE A 171 -2.96 -9.56 -11.76
CA PHE A 171 -2.67 -8.98 -10.44
C PHE A 171 -1.65 -7.86 -10.59
N LYS A 172 -1.97 -6.70 -10.05
CA LYS A 172 -1.09 -5.53 -10.00
C LYS A 172 -0.83 -5.14 -8.55
N GLU A 173 0.42 -4.90 -8.22
CA GLU A 173 0.81 -4.47 -6.89
C GLU A 173 0.56 -2.97 -6.70
N PHE A 174 0.13 -2.60 -5.49
CA PHE A 174 0.01 -1.19 -5.11
C PHE A 174 1.37 -0.54 -4.87
N CYS A 175 2.37 -1.33 -4.55
CA CYS A 175 3.74 -0.87 -4.29
C CYS A 175 4.73 -2.03 -4.43
N ASN A 176 5.96 -1.70 -4.79
CA ASN A 176 7.07 -2.67 -4.78
C ASN A 176 8.43 -1.97 -4.78
N PRO A 177 9.48 -2.62 -4.26
CA PRO A 177 10.86 -2.19 -4.45
C PRO A 177 11.30 -2.46 -5.89
N ILE A 178 11.91 -1.48 -6.52
CA ILE A 178 12.40 -1.55 -7.92
C ILE A 178 13.79 -2.16 -7.96
N THR A 179 14.66 -1.75 -7.02
CA THR A 179 16.06 -2.21 -6.96
C THR A 179 16.25 -3.40 -6.02
N ALA A 180 17.30 -4.19 -6.25
CA ALA A 180 17.67 -5.30 -5.38
C ALA A 180 18.01 -4.82 -3.96
N ASP A 181 18.75 -3.71 -3.84
CA ASP A 181 19.15 -3.14 -2.56
C ASP A 181 17.95 -2.67 -1.75
N CYS A 182 17.00 -2.00 -2.39
CA CYS A 182 15.76 -1.61 -1.73
C CYS A 182 14.94 -2.83 -1.27
N ARG A 183 14.88 -3.88 -2.09
CA ARG A 183 14.22 -5.14 -1.74
C ARG A 183 14.84 -5.78 -0.51
N THR A 184 16.16 -5.86 -0.47
CA THR A 184 16.92 -6.37 0.67
C THR A 184 16.65 -5.55 1.92
N LYS A 185 16.75 -4.21 1.82
CA LYS A 185 16.49 -3.29 2.93
C LYS A 185 15.10 -3.47 3.54
N VAL A 186 14.07 -3.60 2.70
CA VAL A 186 12.70 -3.83 3.18
C VAL A 186 12.56 -5.20 3.82
N LEU A 187 13.11 -6.24 3.19
CA LEU A 187 13.06 -7.61 3.71
C LEU A 187 13.76 -7.73 5.06
N ASP A 188 14.93 -7.11 5.24
CA ASP A 188 15.67 -7.12 6.49
C ASP A 188 14.90 -6.42 7.61
N ALA A 189 14.27 -5.28 7.33
CA ALA A 189 13.40 -4.61 8.30
C ALA A 189 12.23 -5.51 8.73
N VAL A 190 11.63 -6.27 7.79
CA VAL A 190 10.56 -7.23 8.12
C VAL A 190 11.10 -8.41 8.92
N LYS A 191 12.26 -8.99 8.56
CA LYS A 191 12.90 -10.07 9.33
C LYS A 191 13.17 -9.67 10.79
N GLU A 192 13.73 -8.50 11.01
CA GLU A 192 13.93 -7.97 12.37
C GLU A 192 12.61 -7.82 13.12
N SER A 193 11.56 -7.35 12.46
CA SER A 193 10.25 -7.18 13.09
C SER A 193 9.56 -8.51 13.40
N VAL A 194 9.80 -9.57 12.62
CA VAL A 194 9.34 -10.93 12.91
C VAL A 194 9.99 -11.45 14.18
N VAL A 195 11.31 -11.33 14.30
CA VAL A 195 12.04 -11.76 15.50
C VAL A 195 11.47 -11.08 16.76
N LYS A 196 11.29 -9.76 16.71
CA LYS A 196 10.69 -8.99 17.82
C LYS A 196 9.26 -9.46 18.15
N ALA A 197 8.46 -9.77 17.14
CA ALA A 197 7.10 -10.26 17.33
C ALA A 197 7.07 -11.66 17.95
N GLU A 198 7.98 -12.57 17.55
CA GLU A 198 8.12 -13.90 18.14
C GLU A 198 8.60 -13.85 19.59
N GLU A 199 9.56 -12.99 19.91
CA GLU A 199 10.01 -12.75 21.28
C GLU A 199 8.88 -12.20 22.16
N TRP A 200 8.11 -11.23 21.63
CA TRP A 200 6.95 -10.68 22.34
C TRP A 200 5.92 -11.77 22.66
N GLN A 201 5.56 -12.62 21.69
CA GLN A 201 4.61 -13.73 21.92
C GLN A 201 5.10 -14.72 22.96
N LYS A 202 6.39 -15.05 22.98
CA LYS A 202 6.98 -15.93 24.00
C LYS A 202 6.84 -15.35 25.40
N ASN A 203 6.99 -14.04 25.54
CA ASN A 203 6.93 -13.34 26.82
C ASN A 203 5.49 -13.00 27.27
N HIS A 204 4.52 -12.97 26.34
CA HIS A 204 3.12 -12.59 26.59
C HIS A 204 2.11 -13.63 26.05
N PRO A 205 2.20 -14.91 26.47
CA PRO A 205 1.42 -15.98 25.82
C PRO A 205 -0.09 -15.84 25.97
N LYS A 206 -0.59 -15.21 27.05
CA LYS A 206 -2.03 -14.99 27.27
C LYS A 206 -2.60 -13.88 26.40
N GLU A 207 -1.84 -12.83 26.11
CA GLU A 207 -2.24 -11.71 25.26
C GLU A 207 -2.17 -12.12 23.79
N ALA A 208 -1.12 -12.84 23.40
CA ALA A 208 -0.97 -13.41 22.08
C ALA A 208 -2.14 -14.34 21.68
N ALA A 209 -2.65 -15.14 22.62
CA ALA A 209 -3.79 -16.01 22.38
C ALA A 209 -5.09 -15.20 22.12
N LYS A 210 -5.31 -14.08 22.80
CA LYS A 210 -6.46 -13.19 22.57
C LYS A 210 -6.41 -12.52 21.20
N GLU A 211 -5.25 -11.95 20.83
CA GLU A 211 -5.08 -11.31 19.52
C GLU A 211 -5.27 -12.28 18.35
N GLN A 212 -4.87 -13.55 18.52
CA GLN A 212 -5.08 -14.59 17.52
C GLN A 212 -6.56 -14.92 17.33
N THR A 213 -7.34 -14.97 18.42
CA THR A 213 -8.79 -15.24 18.37
C THR A 213 -9.54 -14.10 17.68
N GLU A 214 -9.28 -12.86 18.04
CA GLU A 214 -9.87 -11.67 17.40
C GLU A 214 -9.50 -11.58 15.90
N SER A 215 -8.27 -11.96 15.54
CA SER A 215 -7.80 -12.01 14.16
C SER A 215 -8.49 -13.09 13.33
N GLN A 216 -8.85 -14.24 13.92
CA GLN A 216 -9.61 -15.30 13.24
C GLN A 216 -11.05 -14.87 12.94
N GLU A 217 -11.69 -14.19 13.87
CA GLU A 217 -13.04 -13.65 13.67
C GLU A 217 -13.10 -12.58 12.58
N GLN A 218 -12.05 -11.76 12.45
CA GLN A 218 -11.96 -10.75 11.38
C GLN A 218 -11.66 -11.35 9.99
N ASN A 219 -10.87 -12.42 9.90
CA ASN A 219 -10.53 -13.04 8.61
C ASN A 219 -11.70 -13.85 8.02
N GLN A 220 -12.54 -14.51 8.86
CA GLN A 220 -13.74 -15.21 8.38
C GLN A 220 -14.79 -14.29 7.74
N SER A 221 -14.70 -12.96 7.98
CA SER A 221 -15.57 -11.97 7.34
C SER A 221 -15.02 -11.39 6.04
N GLN A 222 -13.77 -11.70 5.65
CA GLN A 222 -13.14 -11.15 4.44
C GLN A 222 -13.11 -12.14 3.26
N ASP A 223 -13.33 -13.44 3.50
CA ASP A 223 -13.24 -14.51 2.50
C ASP A 223 -14.60 -14.94 1.90
N ALA A 224 -15.68 -14.19 2.11
CA ALA A 224 -16.95 -14.45 1.43
C ALA A 224 -16.79 -14.09 -0.06
N PRO A 225 -16.96 -15.04 -1.00
CA PRO A 225 -16.85 -14.76 -2.42
C PRO A 225 -17.99 -13.83 -2.83
N VAL A 226 -17.64 -12.69 -3.38
CA VAL A 226 -18.58 -11.84 -4.12
C VAL A 226 -18.97 -12.62 -5.38
N GLN A 227 -20.22 -13.07 -5.43
CA GLN A 227 -20.87 -13.63 -6.62
C GLN A 227 -21.11 -12.53 -7.66
#